data_5deb9e9b741a93b4066376e282c89d17
#
_entry.id   5deb9e9b741a93b4066376e282c89d17
#
_cell.length_a   1.000
_cell.length_b   1.000
_cell.length_c   1.000
_cell.angle_alpha   90.00
_cell.angle_beta   90.00
_cell.angle_gamma   90.00
#
_symmetry.space_group_name_H-M   'P 1'
#
loop_
_entity.id
_entity.type
_entity.pdbx_description
1 polymer ?
#
loop_
_entity_poly.entity_id
_entity_poly.type
_entity_poly.pdbx_seq_one_letter_code
_entity_poly.pdbx_strand_id
1 'polypeptide(L)' 'MVLCGAGTLNIQANGKNGIKSGATTADGEASLTICELTLNIDAPVNDAVNAEAALDVESGVLTLLTGDDALHCD' A
#
# COMPACT_ATOMS: atom_id res chain seq x y z
N MET A 1 -5.43 8.51 1.80
CA MET A 1 -5.90 7.60 0.73
C MET A 1 -6.61 6.43 1.36
N VAL A 2 -7.72 6.03 0.81
CA VAL A 2 -8.51 4.90 1.31
C VAL A 2 -8.77 3.94 0.16
N LEU A 3 -8.40 2.68 0.35
CA LEU A 3 -8.66 1.59 -0.60
C LEU A 3 -9.54 0.57 0.09
N CYS A 4 -10.82 0.58 -0.20
CA CYS A 4 -11.79 -0.29 0.44
C CYS A 4 -12.78 -0.84 -0.58
N GLY A 5 -13.38 -1.98 -0.25
CA GLY A 5 -14.40 -2.59 -1.07
C GLY A 5 -14.18 -4.09 -1.25
N ALA A 6 -15.28 -4.82 -1.45
CA ALA A 6 -15.22 -6.27 -1.69
C ALA A 6 -14.81 -6.52 -3.14
N GLY A 7 -13.59 -6.95 -3.36
CA GLY A 7 -13.09 -7.21 -4.71
C GLY A 7 -11.62 -7.55 -4.69
N THR A 8 -11.04 -7.67 -5.88
CA THR A 8 -9.64 -8.02 -6.04
C THR A 8 -8.94 -6.93 -6.85
N LEU A 9 -7.84 -6.44 -6.32
CA LEU A 9 -6.99 -5.48 -7.01
C LEU A 9 -5.61 -6.10 -7.21
N ASN A 10 -5.15 -6.13 -8.45
CA ASN A 10 -3.84 -6.65 -8.79
C ASN A 10 -2.95 -5.50 -9.27
N ILE A 11 -1.79 -5.37 -8.66
CA ILE A 11 -0.85 -4.30 -9.00
C ILE A 11 0.50 -4.93 -9.33
N GLN A 12 1.10 -4.50 -10.42
CA GLN A 12 2.46 -4.85 -10.75
C GLN A 12 3.29 -3.57 -10.88
N ALA A 13 4.32 -3.47 -10.06
CA ALA A 13 5.18 -2.29 -10.02
C ALA A 13 6.62 -2.70 -10.28
N ASN A 14 7.12 -2.42 -11.47
CA ASN A 14 8.43 -2.91 -11.92
C ASN A 14 9.58 -1.95 -11.66
N GLY A 15 9.31 -0.75 -11.21
CA GLY A 15 10.34 0.26 -11.01
C GLY A 15 10.42 0.86 -9.63
N LYS A 16 9.31 0.91 -8.90
CA LYS A 16 9.24 1.52 -7.58
C LYS A 16 8.20 0.81 -6.72
N ASN A 17 7.56 1.55 -5.81
CA ASN A 17 6.56 1.00 -4.91
C ASN A 17 5.27 0.63 -5.63
N GLY A 18 4.57 -0.38 -5.15
CA GLY A 18 3.27 -0.74 -5.68
C GLY A 18 2.23 0.32 -5.38
N ILE A 19 2.10 0.70 -4.10
CA ILE A 19 1.24 1.78 -3.65
C ILE A 19 2.08 2.72 -2.82
N LYS A 20 1.96 4.01 -3.07
CA LYS A 20 2.66 5.01 -2.27
C LYS A 20 1.70 6.13 -1.90
N SER A 21 1.65 6.42 -0.60
CA SER A 21 0.99 7.61 -0.08
C SER A 21 2.08 8.64 0.18
N GLY A 22 2.13 9.68 -0.63
CA GLY A 22 3.22 10.64 -0.62
C GLY A 22 3.22 11.53 0.62
N ALA A 23 4.36 12.14 0.87
CA ALA A 23 4.50 13.08 1.98
C ALA A 23 3.68 14.35 1.71
N THR A 24 3.11 14.89 2.79
CA THR A 24 2.37 16.15 2.73
C THR A 24 2.58 16.91 4.02
N THR A 25 2.30 18.20 3.98
CA THR A 25 2.37 19.05 5.18
C THR A 25 1.05 19.09 5.94
N ALA A 26 -0.02 18.56 5.36
CA ALA A 26 -1.33 18.56 6.02
C ALA A 26 -1.52 17.28 6.81
N ASP A 27 -2.01 17.39 8.04
CA ASP A 27 -2.23 16.25 8.92
C ASP A 27 -3.19 15.24 8.28
N GLY A 28 -2.82 13.98 8.30
CA GLY A 28 -3.65 12.88 7.86
C GLY A 28 -3.73 12.66 6.37
N GLU A 29 -3.17 13.55 5.55
CA GLU A 29 -3.25 13.41 4.10
C GLU A 29 -2.27 12.38 3.54
N ALA A 30 -1.21 12.09 4.27
CA ALA A 30 -0.25 11.07 3.85
C ALA A 30 -0.54 9.70 4.45
N SER A 31 -1.72 9.50 4.99
CA SER A 31 -2.14 8.21 5.53
C SER A 31 -2.74 7.32 4.44
N LEU A 32 -2.67 6.01 4.65
CA LEU A 32 -3.24 5.02 3.76
C LEU A 32 -4.05 4.02 4.59
N THR A 33 -5.31 3.81 4.22
CA THR A 33 -6.19 2.85 4.86
C THR A 33 -6.61 1.79 3.84
N ILE A 34 -6.50 0.53 4.20
CA ILE A 34 -6.92 -0.61 3.37
C ILE A 34 -7.95 -1.42 4.14
N CYS A 35 -9.10 -1.69 3.54
CA CYS A 35 -10.14 -2.50 4.19
C CYS A 35 -10.92 -3.34 3.18
N GLU A 36 -11.26 -4.56 3.58
CA GLU A 36 -12.12 -5.52 2.87
C GLU A 36 -11.62 -5.96 1.50
N LEU A 37 -10.49 -5.50 1.05
CA LEU A 37 -9.98 -5.71 -0.30
C LEU A 37 -9.05 -6.92 -0.35
N THR A 38 -9.14 -7.70 -1.42
CA THR A 38 -8.09 -8.66 -1.74
C THR A 38 -7.07 -7.94 -2.61
N LEU A 39 -5.88 -7.73 -2.08
CA LEU A 39 -4.85 -6.92 -2.71
C LEU A 39 -3.64 -7.78 -3.03
N ASN A 40 -3.30 -7.88 -4.30
CA ASN A 40 -2.13 -8.61 -4.75
C ASN A 40 -1.15 -7.63 -5.39
N ILE A 41 0.03 -7.51 -4.82
CA ILE A 41 1.04 -6.58 -5.31
C ILE A 41 2.33 -7.32 -5.62
N ASP A 42 2.83 -7.13 -6.83
CA ASP A 42 4.14 -7.60 -7.25
C ASP A 42 5.03 -6.37 -7.48
N ALA A 43 5.90 -6.10 -6.51
CA ALA A 43 6.81 -4.94 -6.55
C ALA A 43 8.25 -5.42 -6.33
N PRO A 44 8.87 -6.06 -7.33
CA PRO A 44 10.15 -6.73 -7.13
C PRO A 44 11.34 -5.80 -6.86
N VAL A 45 11.19 -4.51 -7.08
CA VAL A 45 12.29 -3.56 -6.98
C VAL A 45 12.29 -2.81 -5.65
N ASN A 46 11.10 -2.50 -5.10
CA ASN A 46 11.02 -1.64 -3.92
C ASN A 46 9.90 -2.15 -2.99
N ASP A 47 9.26 -1.27 -2.23
CA ASP A 47 8.22 -1.66 -1.29
C ASP A 47 6.91 -1.98 -2.01
N ALA A 48 6.15 -2.94 -1.48
CA ALA A 48 4.80 -3.17 -2.01
C ALA A 48 3.90 -2.00 -1.63
N VAL A 49 3.91 -1.60 -0.37
CA VAL A 49 3.12 -0.47 0.12
C VAL A 49 4.03 0.45 0.94
N ASN A 50 4.01 1.73 0.61
CA ASN A 50 4.79 2.73 1.33
C ASN A 50 3.88 3.90 1.68
N ALA A 51 3.68 4.13 2.99
CA ALA A 51 2.88 5.24 3.50
C ALA A 51 3.77 6.16 4.32
N GLU A 52 3.68 7.46 4.05
CA GLU A 52 4.59 8.43 4.68
C GLU A 52 4.17 8.82 6.09
N ALA A 53 2.89 8.85 6.39
CA ALA A 53 2.43 9.30 7.70
C ALA A 53 1.82 8.17 8.53
N ALA A 54 0.93 7.39 7.96
CA ALA A 54 0.27 6.31 8.68
C ALA A 54 -0.21 5.24 7.70
N LEU A 55 -0.13 3.99 8.12
CA LEU A 55 -0.65 2.86 7.36
C LEU A 55 -1.61 2.09 8.26
N ASP A 56 -2.85 1.95 7.81
CA ASP A 56 -3.89 1.26 8.56
C ASP A 56 -4.50 0.17 7.68
N VAL A 57 -4.31 -1.08 8.06
CA VAL A 57 -4.92 -2.23 7.38
C VAL A 57 -5.99 -2.77 8.31
N GLU A 58 -7.24 -2.42 8.04
CA GLU A 58 -8.35 -2.78 8.92
C GLU A 58 -8.83 -4.20 8.68
N SER A 59 -8.86 -4.62 7.42
CA SER A 59 -9.29 -5.96 7.07
C SER A 59 -8.92 -6.26 5.63
N GLY A 60 -9.03 -7.53 5.24
CA GLY A 60 -8.77 -7.93 3.86
C GLY A 60 -7.69 -8.99 3.75
N VAL A 61 -7.36 -9.33 2.51
CA VAL A 61 -6.30 -10.30 2.21
C VAL A 61 -5.25 -9.60 1.37
N LEU A 62 -4.01 -9.61 1.85
CA LEU A 62 -2.91 -9.00 1.15
C LEU A 62 -1.87 -10.06 0.78
N THR A 63 -1.54 -10.12 -0.50
CA THR A 63 -0.46 -10.96 -1.00
C THR A 63 0.57 -10.03 -1.62
N LEU A 64 1.73 -9.94 -1.00
CA LEU A 64 2.74 -8.94 -1.34
C LEU A 64 4.04 -9.63 -1.68
N LEU A 65 4.51 -9.40 -2.89
CA LEU A 65 5.82 -9.85 -3.35
C LEU A 65 6.66 -8.60 -3.56
N THR A 66 7.77 -8.52 -2.87
CA THR A 66 8.51 -7.26 -2.79
C THR A 66 10.01 -7.49 -2.81
N GLY A 67 10.74 -6.52 -3.33
CA GLY A 67 12.19 -6.53 -3.30
C GLY A 67 12.78 -5.85 -2.08
N ASP A 68 11.98 -5.10 -1.34
CA ASP A 68 12.39 -4.42 -0.12
C ASP A 68 11.36 -4.71 0.96
N ASP A 69 10.62 -3.74 1.45
CA ASP A 69 9.62 -3.98 2.48
C ASP A 69 8.25 -4.31 1.90
N ALA A 70 7.53 -5.25 2.49
CA ALA A 70 6.15 -5.50 2.09
C ALA A 70 5.27 -4.33 2.48
N LEU A 71 5.37 -3.88 3.71
CA LEU A 71 4.66 -2.72 4.23
C LEU A 71 5.65 -1.78 4.88
N HIS A 72 5.63 -0.53 4.49
CA HIS A 72 6.53 0.48 5.01
C HIS A 72 5.75 1.72 5.39
N CYS A 73 5.99 2.21 6.60
CA CYS A 73 5.38 3.44 7.10
C CYS A 73 6.46 4.25 7.83
N ASP A 74 6.62 5.49 7.45
CA ASP A 74 7.57 6.38 8.13
C ASP A 74 7.00 6.99 9.44
#